data_c86860054b4f9643ace95ebc79c36a40
#
_entry.id   c86860054b4f9643ace95ebc79c36a40
#
_cell.length_a   1.000
_cell.length_b   1.000
_cell.length_c   1.000
_cell.angle_alpha   90.00
_cell.angle_beta   90.00
_cell.angle_gamma   90.00
#
_symmetry.space_group_name_H-M   'P 1'
#
loop_
_entity.id
_entity.type
_entity.pdbx_description
1 polymer ?
#
loop_
_entity_poly.entity_id
_entity_poly.type
_entity_poly.pdbx_seq_one_letter_code
_entity_poly.pdbx_strand_id
1 'polypeptide(L)'
;MKTLLRASLALALSLTAGVAAAATLTDDLGQQVELSHPARRIADAWYAHHSLLMTLGAGDLIVATVNHPADRPWMFKVQPSLNQALQARGKTFSSEALVARGVDAIFVPAQDPDAISYRQAAIPTLSMRFDDVASLKRSLLTTAQVVGTPQAQRRALAYNRYLDTQIAAVSAQTASLSEAQRPRVLHIQSLRPLKIDCSQTLIDSWIRLAGGRNAAAEVTGNMKEVSPEQVIVWDPDVIIIGAGAGSLEASPYAALFSGLKAVKQHRVLQNPSGVFPWDRYGTEVALQILWAAKQLHPQRFARLDLIAATRGFYQRFYDYPLRVDEAERILAGLPPISG
;
A
#
# COMPACT_ATOMS: atom_id res chain seq x y z
N MET A 1 -36.90 33.51 -65.92
CA MET A 1 -37.38 33.19 -64.57
C MET A 1 -36.87 31.83 -64.21
N LYS A 2 -35.81 31.73 -63.37
CA LYS A 2 -35.19 30.48 -62.88
C LYS A 2 -35.25 30.53 -61.37
N THR A 3 -36.12 29.72 -60.81
CA THR A 3 -36.32 29.56 -59.36
C THR A 3 -35.25 28.59 -58.83
N LEU A 4 -34.38 29.06 -57.94
CA LEU A 4 -33.36 28.29 -57.21
C LEU A 4 -34.00 27.72 -55.91
N LEU A 5 -34.11 26.40 -55.84
CA LEU A 5 -34.51 25.65 -54.65
C LEU A 5 -33.29 25.48 -53.74
N ARG A 6 -33.28 26.12 -52.56
CA ARG A 6 -32.26 25.88 -51.51
C ARG A 6 -32.70 24.73 -50.65
N ALA A 7 -32.01 23.58 -50.76
CA ALA A 7 -32.12 22.47 -49.84
C ALA A 7 -31.24 22.72 -48.61
N SER A 8 -31.87 22.91 -47.44
CA SER A 8 -31.13 22.99 -46.16
C SER A 8 -30.96 21.58 -45.61
N LEU A 9 -29.70 21.11 -45.57
CA LEU A 9 -29.34 19.82 -44.98
C LEU A 9 -29.15 20.03 -43.47
N ALA A 10 -30.09 19.60 -42.64
CA ALA A 10 -29.96 19.60 -41.20
C ALA A 10 -29.13 18.37 -40.75
N LEU A 11 -27.91 18.61 -40.32
CA LEU A 11 -27.03 17.58 -39.74
C LEU A 11 -27.46 17.30 -38.31
N ALA A 12 -28.20 16.21 -38.08
CA ALA A 12 -28.55 15.74 -36.75
C ALA A 12 -27.33 15.10 -36.09
N LEU A 13 -26.70 15.81 -35.15
CA LEU A 13 -25.65 15.27 -34.28
C LEU A 13 -26.32 14.35 -33.26
N SER A 14 -26.30 13.04 -33.51
CA SER A 14 -26.70 12.03 -32.52
C SER A 14 -25.64 11.97 -31.43
N LEU A 15 -25.90 12.59 -30.27
CA LEU A 15 -25.15 12.30 -29.04
C LEU A 15 -25.49 10.85 -28.62
N THR A 16 -24.64 9.90 -28.97
CA THR A 16 -24.65 8.59 -28.31
C THR A 16 -24.11 8.77 -26.90
N ALA A 17 -25.01 8.93 -25.92
CA ALA A 17 -24.70 8.73 -24.54
C ALA A 17 -24.21 7.27 -24.40
N GLY A 18 -22.91 7.07 -24.28
CA GLY A 18 -22.35 5.76 -24.00
C GLY A 18 -22.94 5.25 -22.69
N VAL A 19 -23.84 4.28 -22.77
CA VAL A 19 -24.27 3.52 -21.60
C VAL A 19 -23.02 2.85 -21.05
N ALA A 20 -22.57 3.25 -19.85
CA ALA A 20 -21.48 2.57 -19.16
C ALA A 20 -21.92 1.12 -18.97
N ALA A 21 -21.25 0.20 -19.66
CA ALA A 21 -21.60 -1.20 -19.63
C ALA A 21 -21.35 -1.77 -18.23
N ALA A 22 -22.29 -2.57 -17.73
CA ALA A 22 -22.09 -3.37 -16.54
C ALA A 22 -20.82 -4.24 -16.73
N ALA A 23 -19.97 -4.29 -15.71
CA ALA A 23 -18.74 -5.07 -15.74
C ALA A 23 -18.78 -6.17 -14.68
N THR A 24 -18.43 -7.38 -15.07
CA THR A 24 -18.15 -8.46 -14.11
C THR A 24 -16.64 -8.52 -13.87
N LEU A 25 -16.23 -8.33 -12.63
CA LEU A 25 -14.84 -8.34 -12.21
C LEU A 25 -14.57 -9.56 -11.33
N THR A 26 -13.33 -10.03 -11.34
CA THR A 26 -12.89 -11.09 -10.43
C THR A 26 -12.05 -10.45 -9.32
N ASP A 27 -12.45 -10.63 -8.07
CA ASP A 27 -11.68 -10.17 -6.92
C ASP A 27 -10.44 -11.04 -6.63
N ASP A 28 -9.64 -10.68 -5.64
CA ASP A 28 -8.39 -11.41 -5.34
C ASP A 28 -8.64 -12.80 -4.73
N LEU A 29 -9.88 -13.14 -4.35
CA LEU A 29 -10.30 -14.48 -3.93
C LEU A 29 -10.94 -15.31 -5.06
N GLY A 30 -10.99 -14.76 -6.29
CA GLY A 30 -11.60 -15.42 -7.43
C GLY A 30 -13.12 -15.31 -7.49
N GLN A 31 -13.73 -14.46 -6.66
CA GLN A 31 -15.19 -14.25 -6.67
C GLN A 31 -15.56 -13.26 -7.77
N GLN A 32 -16.68 -13.55 -8.47
CA GLN A 32 -17.22 -12.64 -9.47
C GLN A 32 -18.04 -11.55 -8.78
N VAL A 33 -17.74 -10.30 -9.10
CA VAL A 33 -18.43 -9.11 -8.57
C VAL A 33 -18.97 -8.31 -9.74
N GLU A 34 -20.28 -8.07 -9.75
CA GLU A 34 -20.93 -7.29 -10.77
C GLU A 34 -20.99 -5.81 -10.37
N LEU A 35 -20.54 -4.94 -11.26
CA LEU A 35 -20.70 -3.50 -11.16
C LEU A 35 -21.65 -3.01 -12.27
N SER A 36 -22.72 -2.35 -11.90
CA SER A 36 -23.66 -1.76 -12.86
C SER A 36 -23.05 -0.58 -13.63
N HIS A 37 -22.04 0.05 -13.06
CA HIS A 37 -21.27 1.17 -13.61
C HIS A 37 -19.91 1.28 -12.93
N PRO A 38 -18.93 2.01 -13.49
CA PRO A 38 -17.70 2.36 -12.81
C PRO A 38 -17.96 3.03 -11.46
N ALA A 39 -17.27 2.59 -10.41
CA ALA A 39 -17.48 3.09 -9.05
C ALA A 39 -17.13 4.58 -8.94
N ARG A 40 -17.99 5.33 -8.26
CA ARG A 40 -17.82 6.77 -7.98
C ARG A 40 -17.87 7.10 -6.51
N ARG A 41 -18.43 6.21 -5.69
CA ARG A 41 -18.59 6.36 -4.25
C ARG A 41 -18.09 5.09 -3.56
N ILE A 42 -16.82 5.08 -3.23
CA ILE A 42 -16.11 3.90 -2.75
C ILE A 42 -16.01 3.93 -1.23
N ALA A 43 -16.34 2.80 -0.59
CA ALA A 43 -15.94 2.52 0.77
C ALA A 43 -14.66 1.69 0.76
N ASP A 44 -13.71 2.01 1.64
CA ASP A 44 -12.49 1.23 1.76
C ASP A 44 -12.32 0.75 3.21
N ALA A 45 -12.57 -0.53 3.43
CA ALA A 45 -12.49 -1.20 4.73
C ALA A 45 -11.12 -1.85 4.99
N TRP A 46 -10.17 -1.70 4.07
CA TRP A 46 -8.81 -2.17 4.29
C TRP A 46 -7.82 -1.00 4.40
N TYR A 47 -7.23 -0.84 5.58
CA TYR A 47 -6.32 0.28 5.90
C TYR A 47 -5.29 0.59 4.81
N ALA A 48 -4.66 -0.45 4.26
CA ALA A 48 -3.58 -0.35 3.28
C ALA A 48 -4.08 -0.01 1.87
N HIS A 49 -5.27 -0.47 1.50
CA HIS A 49 -5.80 -0.38 0.14
C HIS A 49 -6.05 1.07 -0.31
N HIS A 50 -6.27 2.00 0.62
CA HIS A 50 -6.38 3.43 0.34
C HIS A 50 -5.20 3.94 -0.52
N SER A 51 -3.98 3.46 -0.27
CA SER A 51 -2.80 3.84 -1.05
C SER A 51 -2.90 3.40 -2.51
N LEU A 52 -3.60 2.30 -2.82
CA LEU A 52 -3.86 1.85 -4.18
C LEU A 52 -4.80 2.83 -4.90
N LEU A 53 -5.91 3.20 -4.26
CA LEU A 53 -6.84 4.18 -4.82
C LEU A 53 -6.17 5.55 -5.03
N MET A 54 -5.38 6.01 -4.08
CA MET A 54 -4.61 7.26 -4.20
C MET A 54 -3.60 7.18 -5.35
N THR A 55 -2.88 6.05 -5.51
CA THR A 55 -1.95 5.81 -6.62
C THR A 55 -2.65 5.91 -7.98
N LEU A 56 -3.90 5.48 -8.05
CA LEU A 56 -4.73 5.56 -9.26
C LEU A 56 -5.29 6.97 -9.55
N GLY A 57 -5.08 7.93 -8.63
CA GLY A 57 -5.72 9.25 -8.69
C GLY A 57 -7.23 9.18 -8.40
N ALA A 58 -7.64 8.18 -7.63
CA ALA A 58 -9.03 7.91 -7.26
C ALA A 58 -9.32 8.13 -5.76
N GLY A 59 -8.42 8.80 -5.04
CA GLY A 59 -8.58 9.09 -3.61
C GLY A 59 -9.84 9.90 -3.30
N ASP A 60 -10.25 10.81 -4.18
CA ASP A 60 -11.48 11.61 -4.02
C ASP A 60 -12.76 10.78 -4.14
N LEU A 61 -12.70 9.56 -4.65
CA LEU A 61 -13.86 8.67 -4.72
C LEU A 61 -14.13 7.97 -3.38
N ILE A 62 -13.22 8.04 -2.42
CA ILE A 62 -13.37 7.40 -1.11
C ILE A 62 -14.35 8.24 -0.27
N VAL A 63 -15.56 7.72 -0.08
CA VAL A 63 -16.62 8.36 0.71
C VAL A 63 -16.81 7.72 2.10
N ALA A 64 -16.16 6.58 2.35
CA ALA A 64 -16.10 5.92 3.65
C ALA A 64 -14.74 5.26 3.85
N THR A 65 -14.12 5.46 5.02
CA THR A 65 -12.75 5.06 5.34
C THR A 65 -12.63 4.43 6.73
N VAL A 66 -11.79 3.40 6.86
CA VAL A 66 -11.37 2.85 8.16
C VAL A 66 -10.15 3.58 8.73
N ASN A 67 -9.47 4.41 7.92
CA ASN A 67 -8.34 5.21 8.40
C ASN A 67 -8.83 6.47 9.13
N HIS A 68 -8.04 6.92 10.10
CA HIS A 68 -8.30 8.13 10.87
C HIS A 68 -7.10 9.09 10.79
N PRO A 69 -7.33 10.43 10.83
CA PRO A 69 -6.25 11.41 10.73
C PRO A 69 -5.17 11.25 11.80
N ALA A 70 -5.56 10.87 13.04
CA ALA A 70 -4.62 10.66 14.15
C ALA A 70 -3.66 9.49 13.88
N ASP A 71 -4.13 8.43 13.19
CA ASP A 71 -3.34 7.22 12.93
C ASP A 71 -2.56 7.30 11.61
N ARG A 72 -3.05 8.08 10.65
CA ARG A 72 -2.50 8.20 9.30
C ARG A 72 -2.37 9.66 8.86
N PRO A 73 -1.63 10.50 9.60
CA PRO A 73 -1.62 11.94 9.34
C PRO A 73 -1.08 12.32 7.96
N TRP A 74 -0.11 11.56 7.41
CA TRP A 74 0.36 11.76 6.03
C TRP A 74 -0.71 11.44 4.99
N MET A 75 -1.49 10.38 5.17
CA MET A 75 -2.57 10.02 4.25
C MET A 75 -3.59 11.15 4.14
N PHE A 76 -4.03 11.70 5.27
CA PHE A 76 -5.02 12.78 5.30
C PHE A 76 -4.44 14.14 4.87
N LYS A 77 -3.13 14.34 5.00
CA LYS A 77 -2.45 15.52 4.46
C LYS A 77 -2.34 15.45 2.94
N VAL A 78 -1.96 14.30 2.40
CA VAL A 78 -1.78 14.07 0.96
C VAL A 78 -3.12 13.96 0.23
N GLN A 79 -4.14 13.40 0.88
CA GLN A 79 -5.51 13.26 0.36
C GLN A 79 -6.52 13.94 1.30
N PRO A 80 -6.65 15.27 1.27
CA PRO A 80 -7.51 16.00 2.20
C PRO A 80 -9.01 15.67 2.10
N SER A 81 -9.48 15.17 0.95
CA SER A 81 -10.88 14.75 0.76
C SER A 81 -11.30 13.65 1.72
N LEU A 82 -10.36 12.84 2.24
CA LEU A 82 -10.64 11.83 3.25
C LEU A 82 -11.21 12.40 4.56
N ASN A 83 -10.97 13.68 4.87
CA ASN A 83 -11.59 14.34 6.02
C ASN A 83 -13.11 14.47 5.90
N GLN A 84 -13.68 14.36 4.69
CA GLN A 84 -15.13 14.40 4.42
C GLN A 84 -15.73 12.98 4.34
N ALA A 85 -14.90 11.94 4.32
CA ALA A 85 -15.35 10.57 4.27
C ALA A 85 -15.99 10.15 5.61
N LEU A 86 -16.96 9.25 5.55
CA LEU A 86 -17.49 8.58 6.73
C LEU A 86 -16.39 7.75 7.36
N GLN A 87 -15.98 8.11 8.57
CA GLN A 87 -14.98 7.33 9.31
C GLN A 87 -15.67 6.17 10.04
N ALA A 88 -15.09 4.97 9.90
CA ALA A 88 -15.59 3.79 10.58
C ALA A 88 -15.50 3.92 12.11
N ARG A 89 -16.43 3.32 12.82
CA ARG A 89 -16.31 3.10 14.26
C ARG A 89 -15.57 1.77 14.49
N GLY A 90 -14.32 1.86 14.91
CA GLY A 90 -13.46 0.68 14.97
C GLY A 90 -12.94 0.27 13.57
N LYS A 91 -13.18 -0.98 13.16
CA LYS A 91 -12.63 -1.55 11.91
C LYS A 91 -13.69 -1.77 10.82
N THR A 92 -14.95 -1.46 11.09
CA THR A 92 -16.08 -1.84 10.24
C THR A 92 -17.07 -0.70 10.03
N PHE A 93 -17.90 -0.84 9.02
CA PHE A 93 -19.02 0.06 8.73
C PHE A 93 -20.34 -0.65 8.98
N SER A 94 -21.39 0.10 9.36
CA SER A 94 -22.74 -0.44 9.22
C SER A 94 -23.18 -0.39 7.74
N SER A 95 -23.81 -1.46 7.27
CA SER A 95 -24.31 -1.54 5.90
C SER A 95 -25.30 -0.43 5.58
N GLU A 96 -26.17 -0.07 6.55
CA GLU A 96 -27.13 1.02 6.42
C GLU A 96 -26.45 2.37 6.22
N ALA A 97 -25.34 2.63 6.93
CA ALA A 97 -24.60 3.88 6.77
C ALA A 97 -23.95 3.97 5.39
N LEU A 98 -23.46 2.85 4.85
CA LEU A 98 -22.90 2.79 3.50
C LEU A 98 -23.97 3.00 2.42
N VAL A 99 -25.14 2.34 2.57
CA VAL A 99 -26.29 2.54 1.67
C VAL A 99 -26.76 3.98 1.70
N ALA A 100 -26.91 4.58 2.89
CA ALA A 100 -27.30 5.99 3.05
C ALA A 100 -26.29 6.96 2.42
N ARG A 101 -25.01 6.57 2.33
CA ARG A 101 -23.95 7.31 1.63
C ARG A 101 -23.95 7.06 0.12
N GLY A 102 -24.79 6.17 -0.39
CA GLY A 102 -24.82 5.77 -1.79
C GLY A 102 -23.51 5.14 -2.25
N VAL A 103 -22.91 4.30 -1.40
CA VAL A 103 -21.70 3.54 -1.75
C VAL A 103 -22.03 2.56 -2.86
N ASP A 104 -21.27 2.59 -3.93
CA ASP A 104 -21.45 1.76 -5.12
C ASP A 104 -20.40 0.65 -5.28
N ALA A 105 -19.36 0.65 -4.44
CA ALA A 105 -18.41 -0.45 -4.27
C ALA A 105 -17.71 -0.36 -2.92
N ILE A 106 -17.40 -1.50 -2.32
CA ILE A 106 -16.56 -1.57 -1.11
C ILE A 106 -15.40 -2.54 -1.31
N PHE A 107 -14.20 -2.11 -0.92
CA PHE A 107 -13.03 -2.97 -0.80
C PHE A 107 -12.86 -3.42 0.64
N VAL A 108 -12.64 -4.73 0.83
CA VAL A 108 -12.46 -5.35 2.14
C VAL A 108 -11.21 -6.24 2.12
N PRO A 109 -10.51 -6.45 3.25
CA PRO A 109 -9.49 -7.48 3.32
C PRO A 109 -10.10 -8.88 3.10
N ALA A 110 -9.33 -9.81 2.57
CA ALA A 110 -9.78 -11.14 2.13
C ALA A 110 -10.57 -11.94 3.16
N GLN A 111 -10.35 -11.70 4.44
CA GLN A 111 -11.00 -12.43 5.55
C GLN A 111 -11.87 -11.50 6.41
N ASP A 112 -12.44 -10.46 5.80
CA ASP A 112 -13.33 -9.56 6.51
C ASP A 112 -14.64 -10.28 6.85
N PRO A 113 -14.99 -10.41 8.14
CA PRO A 113 -16.22 -11.09 8.55
C PRO A 113 -17.48 -10.33 8.12
N ASP A 114 -17.38 -9.02 7.94
CA ASP A 114 -18.51 -8.15 7.57
C ASP A 114 -18.79 -8.12 6.06
N ALA A 115 -17.93 -8.73 5.24
CA ALA A 115 -18.13 -8.82 3.79
C ALA A 115 -19.48 -9.43 3.40
N ILE A 116 -20.00 -10.37 4.23
CA ILE A 116 -21.30 -11.00 4.01
C ILE A 116 -22.42 -9.96 4.18
N SER A 117 -22.35 -9.13 5.21
CA SER A 117 -23.40 -8.11 5.49
C SER A 117 -23.44 -7.04 4.39
N TYR A 118 -22.28 -6.65 3.84
CA TYR A 118 -22.23 -5.72 2.72
C TYR A 118 -22.87 -6.29 1.44
N ARG A 119 -22.58 -7.57 1.13
CA ARG A 119 -23.22 -8.28 0.01
C ARG A 119 -24.73 -8.44 0.20
N GLN A 120 -25.19 -8.74 1.43
CA GLN A 120 -26.63 -8.82 1.74
C GLN A 120 -27.34 -7.47 1.57
N ALA A 121 -26.63 -6.37 1.81
CA ALA A 121 -27.11 -5.01 1.51
C ALA A 121 -27.00 -4.61 0.04
N ALA A 122 -26.69 -5.57 -0.86
CA ALA A 122 -26.51 -5.37 -2.29
C ALA A 122 -25.38 -4.37 -2.65
N ILE A 123 -24.39 -4.21 -1.79
CA ILE A 123 -23.19 -3.42 -2.09
C ILE A 123 -22.15 -4.31 -2.77
N PRO A 124 -21.72 -3.99 -4.01
CA PRO A 124 -20.62 -4.70 -4.67
C PRO A 124 -19.37 -4.74 -3.78
N THR A 125 -18.96 -5.94 -3.35
CA THR A 125 -17.94 -6.14 -2.34
C THR A 125 -16.76 -6.92 -2.92
N LEU A 126 -15.60 -6.29 -2.99
CA LEU A 126 -14.36 -6.88 -3.51
C LEU A 126 -13.44 -7.27 -2.35
N SER A 127 -13.15 -8.56 -2.25
CA SER A 127 -12.21 -9.10 -1.26
C SER A 127 -10.79 -9.03 -1.83
N MET A 128 -9.94 -8.24 -1.18
CA MET A 128 -8.59 -7.92 -1.66
C MET A 128 -7.53 -8.65 -0.86
N ARG A 129 -6.53 -9.18 -1.56
CA ARG A 129 -5.38 -9.86 -0.96
C ARG A 129 -4.16 -9.80 -1.85
N PHE A 130 -3.04 -9.41 -1.29
CA PHE A 130 -1.74 -9.59 -1.96
C PHE A 130 -0.65 -9.85 -0.91
N ASP A 131 0.13 -10.90 -1.14
CA ASP A 131 1.18 -11.35 -0.23
C ASP A 131 2.58 -11.20 -0.86
N ASP A 132 2.63 -10.76 -2.12
CA ASP A 132 3.85 -10.47 -2.87
C ASP A 132 3.65 -9.33 -3.88
N VAL A 133 4.74 -8.96 -4.54
CA VAL A 133 4.72 -7.89 -5.56
C VAL A 133 3.85 -8.25 -6.76
N ALA A 134 3.82 -9.51 -7.18
CA ALA A 134 3.04 -9.91 -8.34
C ALA A 134 1.53 -9.81 -8.07
N SER A 135 1.10 -10.25 -6.90
CA SER A 135 -0.30 -10.11 -6.47
C SER A 135 -0.68 -8.65 -6.20
N LEU A 136 0.19 -7.82 -5.61
CA LEU A 136 -0.03 -6.38 -5.48
C LEU A 136 -0.31 -5.73 -6.85
N LYS A 137 0.50 -6.06 -7.87
CA LYS A 137 0.31 -5.53 -9.23
C LYS A 137 -1.04 -5.93 -9.83
N ARG A 138 -1.50 -7.16 -9.57
CA ARG A 138 -2.84 -7.62 -9.98
C ARG A 138 -3.95 -6.88 -9.23
N SER A 139 -3.85 -6.79 -7.90
CA SER A 139 -4.83 -6.06 -7.08
C SER A 139 -4.97 -4.60 -7.52
N LEU A 140 -3.86 -3.95 -7.88
CA LEU A 140 -3.90 -2.57 -8.39
C LEU A 140 -4.65 -2.49 -9.73
N LEU A 141 -4.46 -3.46 -10.64
CA LEU A 141 -5.20 -3.53 -11.91
C LEU A 141 -6.70 -3.79 -11.69
N THR A 142 -7.05 -4.69 -10.78
CA THR A 142 -8.45 -4.94 -10.38
C THR A 142 -9.08 -3.67 -9.80
N THR A 143 -8.39 -2.96 -8.91
CA THR A 143 -8.85 -1.68 -8.37
C THR A 143 -9.07 -0.64 -9.48
N ALA A 144 -8.15 -0.56 -10.46
CA ALA A 144 -8.30 0.33 -11.60
C ALA A 144 -9.52 0.00 -12.48
N GLN A 145 -9.86 -1.30 -12.61
CA GLN A 145 -11.07 -1.73 -13.31
C GLN A 145 -12.34 -1.30 -12.57
N VAL A 146 -12.36 -1.39 -11.24
CA VAL A 146 -13.48 -0.90 -10.42
C VAL A 146 -13.69 0.61 -10.60
N VAL A 147 -12.60 1.39 -10.59
CA VAL A 147 -12.63 2.84 -10.86
C VAL A 147 -13.08 3.11 -12.30
N GLY A 148 -12.73 2.25 -13.25
CA GLY A 148 -13.24 2.20 -14.62
C GLY A 148 -12.90 3.41 -15.48
N THR A 149 -11.87 4.21 -15.14
CA THR A 149 -11.43 5.35 -15.93
C THR A 149 -10.16 5.03 -16.72
N PRO A 150 -9.99 5.57 -17.94
CA PRO A 150 -8.74 5.43 -18.69
C PRO A 150 -7.53 5.95 -17.93
N GLN A 151 -7.71 6.96 -17.06
CA GLN A 151 -6.65 7.51 -16.22
C GLN A 151 -6.19 6.49 -15.17
N ALA A 152 -7.11 5.88 -14.42
CA ALA A 152 -6.79 4.86 -13.41
C ALA A 152 -6.05 3.69 -14.06
N GLN A 153 -6.48 3.22 -15.22
CA GLN A 153 -5.83 2.17 -15.99
C GLN A 153 -4.38 2.54 -16.36
N ARG A 154 -4.18 3.74 -16.91
CA ARG A 154 -2.82 4.22 -17.26
C ARG A 154 -1.93 4.34 -16.02
N ARG A 155 -2.46 4.84 -14.89
CA ARG A 155 -1.70 4.98 -13.63
C ARG A 155 -1.33 3.62 -13.05
N ALA A 156 -2.22 2.63 -13.08
CA ALA A 156 -1.91 1.27 -12.66
C ALA A 156 -0.76 0.66 -13.47
N LEU A 157 -0.82 0.76 -14.79
CA LEU A 157 0.26 0.28 -15.66
C LEU A 157 1.57 1.07 -15.45
N ALA A 158 1.48 2.37 -15.20
CA ALA A 158 2.65 3.22 -14.94
C ALA A 158 3.31 2.85 -13.59
N TYR A 159 2.51 2.58 -12.55
CA TYR A 159 3.01 2.11 -11.26
C TYR A 159 3.66 0.73 -11.38
N ASN A 160 3.01 -0.22 -12.06
CA ASN A 160 3.57 -1.56 -12.24
C ASN A 160 4.93 -1.52 -12.96
N ARG A 161 5.06 -0.70 -14.01
CA ARG A 161 6.36 -0.50 -14.70
C ARG A 161 7.38 0.19 -13.79
N TYR A 162 6.97 1.18 -13.01
CA TYR A 162 7.84 1.84 -12.05
C TYR A 162 8.39 0.85 -11.03
N LEU A 163 7.52 0.04 -10.41
CA LEU A 163 7.91 -0.98 -9.43
C LEU A 163 8.88 -1.99 -10.05
N ASP A 164 8.61 -2.49 -11.26
CA ASP A 164 9.51 -3.41 -11.98
C ASP A 164 10.87 -2.76 -12.24
N THR A 165 10.90 -1.48 -12.59
CA THR A 165 12.16 -0.73 -12.80
C THR A 165 12.97 -0.62 -11.51
N GLN A 166 12.33 -0.32 -10.36
CA GLN A 166 13.03 -0.25 -9.08
C GLN A 166 13.58 -1.62 -8.67
N ILE A 167 12.79 -2.68 -8.82
CA ILE A 167 13.21 -4.05 -8.54
C ILE A 167 14.41 -4.45 -9.42
N ALA A 168 14.35 -4.15 -10.71
CA ALA A 168 15.46 -4.43 -11.63
C ALA A 168 16.74 -3.68 -11.25
N ALA A 169 16.63 -2.40 -10.87
CA ALA A 169 17.75 -1.60 -10.42
C ALA A 169 18.41 -2.16 -9.14
N VAL A 170 17.60 -2.61 -8.18
CA VAL A 170 18.10 -3.25 -6.96
C VAL A 170 18.72 -4.61 -7.28
N SER A 171 18.06 -5.43 -8.09
CA SER A 171 18.54 -6.74 -8.50
C SER A 171 19.89 -6.66 -9.22
N ALA A 172 20.10 -5.67 -10.08
CA ALA A 172 21.38 -5.46 -10.76
C ALA A 172 22.57 -5.29 -9.79
N GLN A 173 22.31 -4.77 -8.58
CA GLN A 173 23.33 -4.59 -7.55
C GLN A 173 23.44 -5.79 -6.59
N THR A 174 22.41 -6.61 -6.46
CA THR A 174 22.31 -7.66 -5.43
C THR A 174 22.33 -9.09 -5.99
N ALA A 175 22.17 -9.28 -7.31
CA ALA A 175 22.10 -10.62 -7.92
C ALA A 175 23.38 -11.44 -7.72
N SER A 176 24.54 -10.78 -7.66
CA SER A 176 25.85 -11.44 -7.45
C SER A 176 26.14 -11.81 -6.00
N LEU A 177 25.27 -11.45 -5.05
CA LEU A 177 25.49 -11.75 -3.64
C LEU A 177 25.30 -13.24 -3.36
N SER A 178 26.28 -13.86 -2.74
CA SER A 178 26.11 -15.20 -2.16
C SER A 178 25.15 -15.16 -0.97
N GLU A 179 24.64 -16.32 -0.56
CA GLU A 179 23.77 -16.43 0.62
C GLU A 179 24.43 -15.82 1.89
N ALA A 180 25.71 -16.06 2.10
CA ALA A 180 26.46 -15.52 3.24
C ALA A 180 26.57 -13.99 3.23
N GLN A 181 26.48 -13.36 2.06
CA GLN A 181 26.54 -11.90 1.90
C GLN A 181 25.17 -11.23 2.03
N ARG A 182 24.10 -12.01 2.15
CA ARG A 182 22.73 -11.51 2.34
C ARG A 182 22.44 -11.45 3.84
N PRO A 183 22.26 -10.23 4.42
CA PRO A 183 21.97 -10.10 5.84
C PRO A 183 20.65 -10.81 6.22
N ARG A 184 20.66 -11.43 7.39
CA ARG A 184 19.43 -11.97 8.00
C ARG A 184 18.67 -10.85 8.68
N VAL A 185 17.48 -10.56 8.17
CA VAL A 185 16.63 -9.44 8.58
C VAL A 185 15.46 -9.96 9.38
N LEU A 186 15.25 -9.44 10.58
CA LEU A 186 14.04 -9.64 11.36
C LEU A 186 13.19 -8.37 11.31
N HIS A 187 11.95 -8.49 10.82
CA HIS A 187 10.97 -7.42 10.88
C HIS A 187 10.09 -7.59 12.11
N ILE A 188 10.08 -6.61 13.00
CA ILE A 188 9.26 -6.59 14.21
C ILE A 188 8.10 -5.62 14.01
N GLN A 189 6.90 -6.16 13.85
CA GLN A 189 5.68 -5.38 13.62
C GLN A 189 5.12 -4.75 14.89
N SER A 190 5.32 -5.41 16.03
CA SER A 190 4.86 -4.93 17.34
C SER A 190 5.80 -5.39 18.41
N LEU A 191 6.02 -4.52 19.39
CA LEU A 191 6.80 -4.80 20.59
C LEU A 191 5.90 -5.07 21.82
N ARG A 192 4.56 -4.95 21.66
CA ARG A 192 3.58 -5.21 22.74
C ARG A 192 2.23 -5.62 22.15
N PRO A 193 1.94 -6.93 22.03
CA PRO A 193 2.83 -8.08 22.22
C PRO A 193 3.87 -8.16 21.10
N LEU A 194 4.91 -8.99 21.30
CA LEU A 194 5.96 -9.18 20.30
C LEU A 194 5.41 -9.93 19.10
N LYS A 195 5.31 -9.22 17.97
CA LYS A 195 4.82 -9.77 16.71
C LYS A 195 5.80 -9.48 15.59
N ILE A 196 6.03 -10.49 14.77
CA ILE A 196 6.95 -10.43 13.63
C ILE A 196 6.23 -10.82 12.35
N ASP A 197 6.84 -10.46 11.23
CA ASP A 197 6.39 -10.87 9.90
C ASP A 197 7.34 -11.94 9.33
N CYS A 198 6.75 -13.06 8.97
CA CYS A 198 7.43 -14.28 8.58
C CYS A 198 7.36 -14.52 7.07
N SER A 199 7.67 -15.74 6.60
CA SER A 199 7.61 -16.11 5.18
C SER A 199 6.18 -16.03 4.61
N GLN A 200 6.08 -16.00 3.27
CA GLN A 200 4.83 -15.91 2.52
C GLN A 200 4.03 -14.62 2.81
N THR A 201 4.73 -13.52 2.97
CA THR A 201 4.17 -12.18 3.18
C THR A 201 4.81 -11.18 2.24
N LEU A 202 4.17 -10.04 2.01
CA LEU A 202 4.78 -8.94 1.25
C LEU A 202 6.08 -8.46 1.92
N ILE A 203 6.16 -8.56 3.25
CA ILE A 203 7.34 -8.21 4.03
C ILE A 203 8.52 -9.14 3.67
N ASP A 204 8.29 -10.45 3.66
CA ASP A 204 9.27 -11.42 3.21
C ASP A 204 9.71 -11.15 1.76
N SER A 205 8.75 -10.82 0.90
CA SER A 205 9.02 -10.50 -0.50
C SER A 205 9.95 -9.30 -0.65
N TRP A 206 9.68 -8.16 0.02
CA TRP A 206 10.55 -6.99 -0.12
C TRP A 206 11.92 -7.18 0.59
N ILE A 207 12.00 -7.94 1.68
CA ILE A 207 13.30 -8.29 2.30
C ILE A 207 14.20 -9.00 1.29
N ARG A 208 13.65 -10.00 0.59
CA ARG A 208 14.42 -10.75 -0.42
C ARG A 208 14.79 -9.90 -1.63
N LEU A 209 13.85 -9.10 -2.13
CA LEU A 209 14.07 -8.18 -3.25
C LEU A 209 15.14 -7.13 -2.92
N ALA A 210 15.22 -6.68 -1.67
CA ALA A 210 16.27 -5.77 -1.19
C ALA A 210 17.64 -6.42 -1.00
N GLY A 211 17.78 -7.73 -1.26
CA GLY A 211 19.02 -8.48 -1.11
C GLY A 211 19.27 -9.03 0.30
N GLY A 212 18.23 -9.07 1.14
CA GLY A 212 18.27 -9.71 2.46
C GLY A 212 17.74 -11.14 2.47
N ARG A 213 17.70 -11.75 3.66
CA ARG A 213 17.04 -13.02 3.98
C ARG A 213 16.15 -12.80 5.21
N ASN A 214 14.94 -13.30 5.18
CA ASN A 214 14.08 -13.23 6.36
C ASN A 214 14.64 -14.15 7.48
N ALA A 215 14.96 -13.59 8.65
CA ALA A 215 15.47 -14.37 9.77
C ALA A 215 14.46 -15.37 10.33
N ALA A 216 13.16 -15.13 10.11
CA ALA A 216 12.05 -15.98 10.53
C ALA A 216 11.42 -16.78 9.36
N ALA A 217 12.23 -17.16 8.35
CA ALA A 217 11.73 -17.80 7.13
C ALA A 217 11.07 -19.17 7.34
N GLU A 218 11.41 -19.87 8.42
CA GLU A 218 10.80 -21.16 8.77
C GLU A 218 9.39 -21.05 9.34
N VAL A 219 8.97 -19.85 9.77
CA VAL A 219 7.61 -19.54 10.21
C VAL A 219 6.85 -18.92 9.06
N THR A 220 5.57 -19.22 8.92
CA THR A 220 4.72 -18.65 7.86
C THR A 220 3.69 -17.68 8.42
N GLY A 221 3.54 -16.55 7.74
CA GLY A 221 2.43 -15.63 7.95
C GLY A 221 2.82 -14.27 8.51
N ASN A 222 1.81 -13.45 8.62
CA ASN A 222 1.89 -12.04 8.98
C ASN A 222 1.57 -11.84 10.46
N MET A 223 2.25 -10.92 11.13
CA MET A 223 2.00 -10.53 12.53
C MET A 223 1.94 -11.70 13.51
N LYS A 224 2.86 -12.66 13.36
CA LYS A 224 2.92 -13.83 14.24
C LYS A 224 3.48 -13.44 15.61
N GLU A 225 2.76 -13.81 16.65
CA GLU A 225 3.25 -13.70 18.02
C GLU A 225 4.31 -14.76 18.26
N VAL A 226 5.46 -14.35 18.79
CA VAL A 226 6.60 -15.22 19.07
C VAL A 226 7.16 -14.94 20.45
N SER A 227 7.86 -15.93 21.01
CA SER A 227 8.57 -15.70 22.27
C SER A 227 9.86 -14.90 22.05
N PRO A 228 10.28 -14.12 23.03
CA PRO A 228 11.58 -13.43 22.96
C PRO A 228 12.76 -14.36 22.76
N GLU A 229 12.71 -15.58 23.33
CA GLU A 229 13.74 -16.60 23.18
C GLU A 229 13.90 -17.04 21.74
N GLN A 230 12.80 -17.10 20.99
CA GLN A 230 12.84 -17.42 19.56
C GLN A 230 13.62 -16.35 18.78
N VAL A 231 13.46 -15.08 19.11
CA VAL A 231 14.22 -13.98 18.51
C VAL A 231 15.72 -14.12 18.82
N ILE A 232 16.06 -14.53 20.05
CA ILE A 232 17.46 -14.79 20.45
C ILE A 232 18.06 -15.93 19.64
N VAL A 233 17.30 -17.01 19.43
CA VAL A 233 17.72 -18.16 18.60
C VAL A 233 17.98 -17.73 17.15
N TRP A 234 17.16 -16.85 16.59
CA TRP A 234 17.35 -16.35 15.23
C TRP A 234 18.58 -15.44 15.11
N ASP A 235 18.93 -14.69 16.13
CA ASP A 235 20.07 -13.76 16.20
C ASP A 235 20.29 -13.01 14.86
N PRO A 236 19.37 -12.11 14.47
CA PRO A 236 19.40 -11.44 13.18
C PRO A 236 20.60 -10.49 13.04
N ASP A 237 21.06 -10.29 11.79
CA ASP A 237 22.09 -9.30 11.47
C ASP A 237 21.53 -7.88 11.45
N VAL A 238 20.23 -7.75 11.15
CA VAL A 238 19.49 -6.47 11.10
C VAL A 238 18.10 -6.67 11.69
N ILE A 239 17.67 -5.75 12.53
CA ILE A 239 16.28 -5.64 12.99
C ILE A 239 15.66 -4.39 12.35
N ILE A 240 14.50 -4.56 11.74
CA ILE A 240 13.68 -3.44 11.25
C ILE A 240 12.43 -3.38 12.13
N ILE A 241 12.27 -2.28 12.85
CA ILE A 241 11.10 -2.01 13.68
C ILE A 241 10.04 -1.37 12.80
N GLY A 242 8.86 -1.97 12.72
CA GLY A 242 7.74 -1.50 11.94
C GLY A 242 7.27 -0.11 12.37
N ALA A 243 6.76 0.65 11.43
CA ALA A 243 6.24 1.98 11.69
C ALA A 243 5.11 1.93 12.75
N GLY A 244 5.25 2.71 13.81
CA GLY A 244 4.30 2.75 14.92
C GLY A 244 4.48 1.66 15.99
N ALA A 245 5.47 0.77 15.86
CA ALA A 245 5.78 -0.26 16.87
C ALA A 245 6.53 0.30 18.10
N GLY A 246 6.98 1.56 18.05
CA GLY A 246 7.81 2.18 19.08
C GLY A 246 9.30 1.88 18.87
N SER A 247 10.12 2.11 19.89
CA SER A 247 11.55 1.80 19.82
C SER A 247 11.90 0.57 20.67
N LEU A 248 12.92 -0.15 20.24
CA LEU A 248 13.40 -1.32 20.97
C LEU A 248 13.93 -0.93 22.35
N GLU A 249 14.62 0.20 22.46
CA GLU A 249 15.18 0.72 23.72
C GLU A 249 14.12 1.00 24.79
N ALA A 250 12.92 1.46 24.36
CA ALA A 250 11.79 1.73 25.25
C ALA A 250 10.89 0.50 25.45
N SER A 251 11.23 -0.64 24.86
CA SER A 251 10.44 -1.87 24.94
C SER A 251 10.78 -2.71 26.17
N PRO A 252 9.90 -3.66 26.56
CA PRO A 252 10.21 -4.64 27.61
C PRO A 252 11.41 -5.55 27.26
N TYR A 253 11.81 -5.59 25.99
CA TYR A 253 12.84 -6.49 25.48
C TYR A 253 14.22 -5.84 25.37
N ALA A 254 14.38 -4.56 25.70
CA ALA A 254 15.63 -3.82 25.55
C ALA A 254 16.83 -4.52 26.19
N ALA A 255 16.69 -4.94 27.48
CA ALA A 255 17.76 -5.64 28.19
C ALA A 255 17.98 -7.05 27.61
N LEU A 256 16.91 -7.77 27.31
CA LEU A 256 16.97 -9.16 26.82
C LEU A 256 17.64 -9.26 25.46
N PHE A 257 17.35 -8.30 24.56
CA PHE A 257 17.91 -8.27 23.20
C PHE A 257 19.25 -7.55 23.08
N SER A 258 19.80 -7.04 24.19
CA SER A 258 21.11 -6.36 24.18
C SER A 258 22.26 -7.23 23.65
N GLY A 259 22.11 -8.56 23.76
CA GLY A 259 23.08 -9.54 23.27
C GLY A 259 23.03 -9.84 21.77
N LEU A 260 21.94 -9.45 21.07
CA LEU A 260 21.76 -9.73 19.65
C LEU A 260 22.81 -9.03 18.79
N LYS A 261 23.20 -9.67 17.68
CA LYS A 261 24.11 -9.09 16.69
C LYS A 261 23.64 -7.71 16.20
N ALA A 262 22.38 -7.62 15.78
CA ALA A 262 21.81 -6.37 15.27
C ALA A 262 21.93 -5.23 16.29
N VAL A 263 21.72 -5.50 17.57
CA VAL A 263 21.83 -4.49 18.64
C VAL A 263 23.28 -4.08 18.87
N LYS A 264 24.20 -5.05 19.01
CA LYS A 264 25.63 -4.78 19.20
C LYS A 264 26.28 -4.02 18.05
N GLN A 265 25.76 -4.23 16.83
CA GLN A 265 26.26 -3.60 15.62
C GLN A 265 25.52 -2.31 15.25
N HIS A 266 24.60 -1.82 16.10
CA HIS A 266 23.76 -0.65 15.86
C HIS A 266 22.94 -0.75 14.56
N ARG A 267 22.44 -1.96 14.26
CA ARG A 267 21.64 -2.27 13.08
C ARG A 267 20.17 -2.53 13.43
N VAL A 268 19.65 -1.79 14.39
CA VAL A 268 18.21 -1.68 14.69
C VAL A 268 17.70 -0.44 13.99
N LEU A 269 16.82 -0.62 13.01
CA LEU A 269 16.38 0.42 12.10
C LEU A 269 14.89 0.70 12.32
N GLN A 270 14.50 1.97 12.31
CA GLN A 270 13.10 2.38 12.30
C GLN A 270 12.61 2.44 10.84
N ASN A 271 11.48 1.81 10.56
CA ASN A 271 10.93 1.80 9.22
C ASN A 271 10.30 3.16 8.84
N PRO A 272 10.47 3.65 7.59
CA PRO A 272 9.79 4.81 7.08
C PRO A 272 8.26 4.68 7.13
N SER A 273 7.57 5.83 7.25
CA SER A 273 6.11 5.90 7.23
C SER A 273 5.63 7.14 6.49
N GLY A 274 4.89 6.92 5.43
CA GLY A 274 4.31 7.96 4.59
C GLY A 274 2.78 7.94 4.60
N VAL A 275 2.17 7.95 3.42
CA VAL A 275 0.71 7.77 3.25
C VAL A 275 0.25 6.52 3.99
N PHE A 276 1.02 5.45 3.85
CA PHE A 276 0.89 4.25 4.66
C PHE A 276 2.29 3.81 5.13
N PRO A 277 2.42 2.98 6.20
CA PRO A 277 3.71 2.40 6.56
C PRO A 277 4.33 1.65 5.37
N TRP A 278 5.58 2.01 5.00
CA TRP A 278 6.21 1.48 3.79
C TRP A 278 6.43 -0.03 3.83
N ASP A 279 6.65 -0.56 5.02
CA ASP A 279 6.84 -1.99 5.30
C ASP A 279 5.57 -2.83 5.15
N ARG A 280 4.40 -2.19 5.03
CA ARG A 280 3.10 -2.86 4.99
C ARG A 280 2.55 -2.95 3.56
N TYR A 281 1.30 -3.34 3.44
CA TYR A 281 0.59 -3.73 2.19
C TYR A 281 0.14 -2.52 1.35
N GLY A 282 1.04 -1.54 1.11
CA GLY A 282 0.74 -0.33 0.33
C GLY A 282 1.63 -0.16 -0.90
N THR A 283 1.31 0.83 -1.73
CA THR A 283 2.06 1.12 -2.95
C THR A 283 3.44 1.71 -2.69
N GLU A 284 3.68 2.25 -1.50
CA GLU A 284 5.00 2.74 -1.08
C GLU A 284 6.03 1.61 -0.87
N VAL A 285 5.63 0.33 -1.03
CA VAL A 285 6.56 -0.81 -1.08
C VAL A 285 7.64 -0.62 -2.16
N ALA A 286 7.35 0.13 -3.22
CA ALA A 286 8.33 0.50 -4.23
C ALA A 286 9.51 1.32 -3.65
N LEU A 287 9.21 2.19 -2.67
CA LEU A 287 10.21 2.95 -1.91
C LEU A 287 10.85 2.10 -0.80
N GLN A 288 10.06 1.21 -0.17
CA GLN A 288 10.56 0.28 0.85
C GLN A 288 11.70 -0.59 0.33
N ILE A 289 11.57 -1.13 -0.88
CA ILE A 289 12.60 -1.96 -1.52
C ILE A 289 13.89 -1.16 -1.69
N LEU A 290 13.81 0.09 -2.14
CA LEU A 290 14.97 0.98 -2.31
C LEU A 290 15.61 1.32 -0.97
N TRP A 291 14.79 1.70 0.02
CA TRP A 291 15.27 2.03 1.36
C TRP A 291 15.96 0.83 2.01
N ALA A 292 15.30 -0.32 2.01
CA ALA A 292 15.85 -1.54 2.58
C ALA A 292 17.15 -1.95 1.89
N ALA A 293 17.21 -1.90 0.56
CA ALA A 293 18.43 -2.21 -0.19
C ALA A 293 19.61 -1.30 0.23
N LYS A 294 19.36 0.00 0.39
CA LYS A 294 20.37 0.96 0.86
C LYS A 294 20.79 0.69 2.30
N GLN A 295 19.85 0.32 3.18
CA GLN A 295 20.18 -0.04 4.57
C GLN A 295 20.97 -1.35 4.67
N LEU A 296 20.61 -2.35 3.87
CA LEU A 296 21.25 -3.66 3.90
C LEU A 296 22.63 -3.64 3.23
N HIS A 297 22.79 -2.85 2.15
CA HIS A 297 23.99 -2.80 1.32
C HIS A 297 24.45 -1.35 1.04
N PRO A 298 24.79 -0.54 2.06
CA PRO A 298 25.01 0.90 1.92
C PRO A 298 26.08 1.26 0.89
N GLN A 299 27.15 0.45 0.75
CA GLN A 299 28.21 0.71 -0.23
C GLN A 299 27.74 0.52 -1.68
N ARG A 300 26.85 -0.48 -1.93
CA ARG A 300 26.31 -0.76 -3.26
C ARG A 300 25.32 0.32 -3.71
N PHE A 301 24.63 0.92 -2.74
CA PHE A 301 23.61 1.95 -2.97
C PHE A 301 24.04 3.35 -2.48
N ALA A 302 25.34 3.62 -2.42
CA ALA A 302 25.88 4.89 -1.94
C ALA A 302 25.31 6.09 -2.73
N ARG A 303 25.10 5.94 -4.04
CA ARG A 303 24.59 6.98 -4.94
C ARG A 303 23.05 7.11 -4.94
N LEU A 304 22.33 6.21 -4.26
CA LEU A 304 20.87 6.29 -4.23
C LEU A 304 20.43 7.45 -3.33
N ASP A 305 19.75 8.42 -3.91
CA ASP A 305 19.13 9.53 -3.20
C ASP A 305 17.68 9.16 -2.84
N LEU A 306 17.46 8.78 -1.59
CA LEU A 306 16.12 8.39 -1.10
C LEU A 306 15.19 9.58 -0.98
N ILE A 307 15.70 10.79 -0.72
CA ILE A 307 14.86 12.00 -0.65
C ILE A 307 14.30 12.29 -2.05
N ALA A 308 15.17 12.31 -3.06
CA ALA A 308 14.74 12.51 -4.45
C ALA A 308 13.79 11.41 -4.92
N ALA A 309 14.05 10.14 -4.59
CA ALA A 309 13.17 9.01 -4.93
C ALA A 309 11.79 9.16 -4.28
N THR A 310 11.72 9.50 -2.98
CA THR A 310 10.48 9.71 -2.25
C THR A 310 9.67 10.86 -2.86
N ARG A 311 10.30 12.01 -3.09
CA ARG A 311 9.65 13.17 -3.70
C ARG A 311 9.12 12.87 -5.10
N GLY A 312 9.92 12.17 -5.92
CA GLY A 312 9.52 11.77 -7.27
C GLY A 312 8.33 10.81 -7.28
N PHE A 313 8.29 9.88 -6.33
CA PHE A 313 7.16 8.95 -6.16
C PHE A 313 5.88 9.70 -5.79
N TYR A 314 5.91 10.57 -4.80
CA TYR A 314 4.76 11.34 -4.32
C TYR A 314 4.22 12.27 -5.41
N GLN A 315 5.09 12.97 -6.13
CA GLN A 315 4.69 13.80 -7.26
C GLN A 315 4.01 12.99 -8.35
N ARG A 316 4.54 11.79 -8.65
CA ARG A 316 4.07 10.96 -9.76
C ARG A 316 2.78 10.21 -9.47
N PHE A 317 2.63 9.69 -8.25
CA PHE A 317 1.58 8.74 -7.90
C PHE A 317 0.54 9.28 -6.92
N TYR A 318 0.86 10.33 -6.19
CA TYR A 318 -0.09 10.99 -5.29
C TYR A 318 -0.42 12.43 -5.70
N ASP A 319 0.17 12.92 -6.81
CA ASP A 319 0.03 14.29 -7.29
C ASP A 319 0.37 15.34 -6.20
N TYR A 320 1.27 14.96 -5.27
CA TYR A 320 1.67 15.75 -4.11
C TYR A 320 3.12 16.22 -4.23
N PRO A 321 3.38 17.54 -4.34
CA PRO A 321 4.73 18.10 -4.44
C PRO A 321 5.43 18.08 -3.09
N LEU A 322 5.90 16.90 -2.65
CA LEU A 322 6.54 16.71 -1.36
C LEU A 322 7.80 17.58 -1.22
N ARG A 323 7.91 18.34 -0.13
CA ARG A 323 9.11 19.13 0.18
C ARG A 323 10.24 18.23 0.71
N VAL A 324 11.46 18.75 0.75
CA VAL A 324 12.64 18.01 1.25
C VAL A 324 12.46 17.64 2.72
N ASP A 325 12.07 18.61 3.57
CA ASP A 325 11.82 18.39 5.00
C ASP A 325 10.71 17.36 5.26
N GLU A 326 9.69 17.31 4.42
CA GLU A 326 8.62 16.32 4.49
C GLU A 326 9.12 14.92 4.11
N ALA A 327 9.96 14.82 3.07
CA ALA A 327 10.57 13.55 2.69
C ALA A 327 11.51 13.02 3.78
N GLU A 328 12.30 13.88 4.41
CA GLU A 328 13.14 13.53 5.55
C GLU A 328 12.34 13.00 6.73
N ARG A 329 11.19 13.61 7.04
CA ARG A 329 10.30 13.14 8.10
C ARG A 329 9.69 11.78 7.80
N ILE A 330 9.23 11.55 6.56
CA ILE A 330 8.73 10.25 6.10
C ILE A 330 9.81 9.17 6.26
N LEU A 331 11.04 9.46 5.80
CA LEU A 331 12.17 8.53 5.92
C LEU A 331 12.55 8.24 7.38
N ALA A 332 12.32 9.18 8.28
CA ALA A 332 12.52 9.02 9.73
C ALA A 332 11.31 8.39 10.45
N GLY A 333 10.24 8.03 9.73
CA GLY A 333 9.01 7.50 10.34
C GLY A 333 8.21 8.52 11.17
N LEU A 334 8.45 9.82 10.95
CA LEU A 334 7.84 10.91 11.71
C LEU A 334 6.56 11.44 11.04
N PRO A 335 5.56 11.89 11.81
CA PRO A 335 4.35 12.49 11.25
C PRO A 335 4.67 13.84 10.59
N PRO A 336 3.78 14.39 9.74
CA PRO A 336 3.91 15.74 9.23
C PRO A 336 3.93 16.75 10.37
N ILE A 337 4.58 17.89 10.16
CA ILE A 337 4.49 19.02 11.10
C ILE A 337 3.04 19.50 11.10
N SER A 338 2.47 19.63 12.30
CA SER A 338 1.17 20.27 12.47
C SER A 338 1.27 21.70 11.96
N GLY A 339 0.45 22.07 10.99
CA GLY A 339 0.37 23.43 10.48
C GLY A 339 -0.42 24.32 11.42
#